data_a5f11be70ee7e73c88508af46d80478b
#
_entry.id   a5f11be70ee7e73c88508af46d80478b
#
_cell.length_a   1.000
_cell.length_b   1.000
_cell.length_c   1.000
_cell.angle_alpha   90.00
_cell.angle_beta   90.00
_cell.angle_gamma   90.00
#
_symmetry.space_group_name_H-M   'P 1'
#
loop_
_entity.id
_entity.type
_entity.pdbx_description
1 polymer ?
#
loop_
_entity_poly.entity_id
_entity_poly.type
_entity_poly.pdbx_seq_one_letter_code
_entity_poly.pdbx_strand_id
1 'polypeptide(L)'
;MPHNTATVAGMAASPTCYTQKIASMEKEIVEKKPFPSVGAWLPAVAVGWLIPGGGHLLLKRSGRGLLLMAAIVSMFLCGIMMGGAMFQPQSGDLLTILINTGGFVGDVFSGILYLLSVWLGYNQPDVAGHVHDYGTKFLVTAGLLNLLAMVDAFEIAAGRKD
;
A
#
# COMPACT_ATOMS: atom_id res chain seq x y z
N MET A 1 21.37 -47.39 -47.62
CA MET A 1 20.64 -46.28 -46.93
C MET A 1 20.98 -46.38 -45.43
N PRO A 2 21.76 -45.51 -44.87
CA PRO A 2 22.05 -45.56 -43.45
C PRO A 2 20.97 -44.78 -42.68
N HIS A 3 20.39 -45.43 -41.69
CA HIS A 3 19.47 -44.84 -40.73
C HIS A 3 20.20 -43.86 -39.79
N ASN A 4 19.80 -42.63 -39.87
CA ASN A 4 20.28 -41.54 -39.00
C ASN A 4 19.50 -41.59 -37.67
N THR A 5 20.04 -42.28 -36.69
CA THR A 5 19.55 -42.24 -35.31
C THR A 5 20.09 -40.96 -34.64
N ALA A 6 19.33 -39.89 -34.77
CA ALA A 6 19.58 -38.68 -33.99
C ALA A 6 19.40 -39.01 -32.50
N THR A 7 20.51 -39.10 -31.79
CA THR A 7 20.57 -39.23 -30.34
C THR A 7 19.99 -37.97 -29.71
N VAL A 8 18.80 -38.06 -29.13
CA VAL A 8 18.23 -37.06 -28.23
C VAL A 8 19.03 -37.14 -26.94
N ALA A 9 20.17 -36.44 -26.88
CA ALA A 9 20.87 -36.21 -25.67
C ALA A 9 20.03 -35.24 -24.82
N GLY A 10 19.20 -35.82 -23.93
CA GLY A 10 18.48 -35.07 -22.94
C GLY A 10 19.47 -34.28 -22.09
N MET A 11 19.34 -32.96 -22.08
CA MET A 11 20.02 -32.06 -21.16
C MET A 11 19.47 -32.34 -19.76
N ALA A 12 19.91 -33.42 -19.13
CA ALA A 12 19.81 -33.63 -17.70
C ALA A 12 20.79 -32.66 -17.06
N ALA A 13 20.26 -31.53 -16.55
CA ALA A 13 21.04 -30.63 -15.71
C ALA A 13 21.65 -31.48 -14.58
N SER A 14 23.00 -31.44 -14.46
CA SER A 14 23.71 -32.23 -13.47
C SER A 14 23.16 -31.92 -12.07
N PRO A 15 22.97 -32.95 -11.20
CA PRO A 15 22.43 -32.74 -9.85
C PRO A 15 23.21 -31.70 -9.03
N THR A 16 24.49 -31.49 -9.35
CA THR A 16 25.36 -30.47 -8.76
C THR A 16 24.90 -29.04 -9.08
N CYS A 17 24.42 -28.78 -10.28
CA CYS A 17 23.93 -27.45 -10.67
C CYS A 17 22.63 -27.09 -9.95
N TYR A 18 21.74 -28.06 -9.77
CA TYR A 18 20.47 -27.89 -9.06
C TYR A 18 20.70 -27.67 -7.56
N THR A 19 21.59 -28.44 -6.94
CA THR A 19 21.96 -28.30 -5.52
C THR A 19 22.66 -26.96 -5.23
N GLN A 20 23.53 -26.50 -6.12
CA GLN A 20 24.14 -25.18 -6.01
C GLN A 20 23.13 -24.05 -6.13
N LYS A 21 22.16 -24.18 -7.02
CA LYS A 21 21.10 -23.20 -7.19
C LYS A 21 20.18 -23.13 -5.96
N ILE A 22 19.83 -24.28 -5.36
CA ILE A 22 19.06 -24.31 -4.12
C ILE A 22 19.87 -23.70 -2.97
N ALA A 23 21.13 -24.04 -2.82
CA ALA A 23 21.98 -23.50 -1.77
C ALA A 23 22.22 -21.98 -1.92
N SER A 24 22.27 -21.47 -3.15
CA SER A 24 22.33 -20.01 -3.38
C SER A 24 21.02 -19.30 -3.06
N MET A 25 19.89 -19.91 -3.41
CA MET A 25 18.57 -19.39 -3.07
C MET A 25 18.31 -19.46 -1.55
N GLU A 26 18.77 -20.52 -0.88
CA GLU A 26 18.67 -20.65 0.58
C GLU A 26 19.54 -19.62 1.30
N LYS A 27 20.75 -19.33 0.80
CA LYS A 27 21.59 -18.23 1.30
C LYS A 27 20.94 -16.85 1.10
N GLU A 28 20.30 -16.62 -0.04
CA GLU A 28 19.60 -15.38 -0.34
C GLU A 28 18.36 -15.19 0.56
N ILE A 29 17.68 -16.29 0.91
CA ILE A 29 16.53 -16.27 1.84
C ILE A 29 17.00 -16.07 3.30
N VAL A 30 18.15 -16.62 3.68
CA VAL A 30 18.71 -16.53 5.05
C VAL A 30 19.43 -15.21 5.29
N GLU A 31 19.93 -14.55 4.24
CA GLU A 31 20.47 -13.18 4.32
C GLU A 31 19.36 -12.14 4.41
N LYS A 32 18.47 -12.35 5.36
CA LYS A 32 17.45 -11.39 5.73
C LYS A 32 18.16 -10.16 6.28
N LYS A 33 18.26 -9.13 5.44
CA LYS A 33 18.87 -7.84 5.81
C LYS A 33 18.35 -7.44 7.19
N PRO A 34 19.23 -7.13 8.17
CA PRO A 34 18.80 -6.82 9.53
C PRO A 34 17.74 -5.70 9.50
N PHE A 35 16.79 -5.77 10.43
CA PHE A 35 15.76 -4.74 10.53
C PHE A 35 16.42 -3.36 10.61
N PRO A 36 16.01 -2.40 9.78
CA PRO A 36 16.62 -1.07 9.77
C PRO A 36 16.40 -0.39 11.13
N SER A 37 17.31 0.47 11.52
CA SER A 37 17.16 1.27 12.74
C SER A 37 15.88 2.09 12.66
N VAL A 38 15.13 2.15 13.78
CA VAL A 38 13.86 2.87 13.86
C VAL A 38 13.97 4.32 13.38
N GLY A 39 15.11 4.96 13.65
CA GLY A 39 15.40 6.33 13.19
C GLY A 39 15.49 6.50 11.68
N ALA A 40 15.71 5.43 10.92
CA ALA A 40 15.83 5.52 9.46
C ALA A 40 14.47 5.53 8.75
N TRP A 41 13.52 4.74 9.19
CA TRP A 41 12.23 4.58 8.51
C TRP A 41 11.07 5.33 9.17
N LEU A 42 11.11 5.53 10.50
CA LEU A 42 10.01 6.15 11.25
C LEU A 42 9.64 7.55 10.72
N PRO A 43 10.60 8.47 10.47
CA PRO A 43 10.24 9.79 9.94
C PRO A 43 9.60 9.73 8.56
N ALA A 44 10.03 8.82 7.68
CA ALA A 44 9.44 8.66 6.35
C ALA A 44 7.98 8.16 6.43
N VAL A 45 7.70 7.22 7.33
CA VAL A 45 6.35 6.69 7.54
C VAL A 45 5.46 7.73 8.22
N ALA A 46 5.95 8.42 9.25
CA ALA A 46 5.20 9.45 9.97
C ALA A 46 4.81 10.64 9.06
N VAL A 47 5.76 11.13 8.27
CA VAL A 47 5.49 12.19 7.29
C VAL A 47 4.58 11.68 6.17
N GLY A 48 4.75 10.43 5.73
CA GLY A 48 3.88 9.79 4.75
C GLY A 48 2.45 9.61 5.24
N TRP A 49 2.24 9.38 6.53
CA TRP A 49 0.90 9.34 7.12
C TRP A 49 0.27 10.74 7.19
N LEU A 50 1.02 11.72 7.66
CA LEU A 50 0.50 13.08 7.83
C LEU A 50 0.20 13.74 6.48
N ILE A 51 1.15 13.66 5.55
CA ILE A 51 1.05 14.26 4.22
C ILE A 51 1.04 13.11 3.19
N PRO A 52 -0.04 12.91 2.44
CA PRO A 52 -0.09 11.86 1.41
C PRO A 52 1.11 11.95 0.45
N GLY A 53 1.83 10.84 0.29
CA GLY A 53 3.07 10.82 -0.51
C GLY A 53 4.29 11.51 0.10
N GLY A 54 4.16 12.12 1.29
CA GLY A 54 5.23 12.87 1.98
C GLY A 54 6.46 12.03 2.32
N GLY A 55 6.29 10.74 2.61
CA GLY A 55 7.39 9.82 2.84
C GLY A 55 8.36 9.74 1.65
N HIS A 56 7.84 9.72 0.42
CA HIS A 56 8.65 9.73 -0.80
C HIS A 56 9.36 11.06 -1.05
N LEU A 57 8.71 12.18 -0.68
CA LEU A 57 9.34 13.50 -0.76
C LEU A 57 10.54 13.58 0.18
N LEU A 58 10.42 13.05 1.40
CA LEU A 58 11.51 12.98 2.38
C LEU A 58 12.69 12.13 1.88
N LEU A 59 12.39 11.04 1.17
CA LEU A 59 13.38 10.14 0.57
C LEU A 59 13.96 10.66 -0.77
N LYS A 60 13.72 11.95 -1.10
CA LYS A 60 14.18 12.61 -2.33
C LYS A 60 13.66 11.97 -3.64
N ARG A 61 12.54 11.25 -3.56
CA ARG A 61 11.84 10.65 -4.71
C ARG A 61 10.61 11.51 -5.07
N SER A 62 10.87 12.78 -5.36
CA SER A 62 9.82 13.80 -5.55
C SER A 62 8.80 13.45 -6.63
N GLY A 63 9.22 12.82 -7.73
CA GLY A 63 8.31 12.43 -8.81
C GLY A 63 7.24 11.43 -8.34
N ARG A 64 7.65 10.37 -7.62
CA ARG A 64 6.72 9.38 -7.06
C ARG A 64 5.84 10.01 -5.97
N GLY A 65 6.45 10.79 -5.07
CA GLY A 65 5.75 11.46 -3.98
C GLY A 65 4.67 12.41 -4.49
N LEU A 66 4.98 13.24 -5.49
CA LEU A 66 4.03 14.18 -6.06
C LEU A 66 2.88 13.49 -6.80
N LEU A 67 3.18 12.43 -7.56
CA LEU A 67 2.17 11.65 -8.27
C LEU A 67 1.20 10.97 -7.29
N LEU A 68 1.73 10.33 -6.24
CA LEU A 68 0.91 9.70 -5.20
C LEU A 68 0.07 10.74 -4.46
N MET A 69 0.68 11.88 -4.09
CA MET A 69 -0.05 12.98 -3.46
C MET A 69 -1.20 13.48 -4.33
N ALA A 70 -0.96 13.74 -5.61
CA ALA A 70 -1.98 14.20 -6.54
C ALA A 70 -3.12 13.16 -6.68
N ALA A 71 -2.78 11.88 -6.79
CA ALA A 71 -3.76 10.81 -6.89
C ALA A 71 -4.63 10.70 -5.61
N ILE A 72 -4.00 10.67 -4.43
CA ILE A 72 -4.70 10.53 -3.15
C ILE A 72 -5.59 11.74 -2.89
N VAL A 73 -5.06 12.95 -3.07
CA VAL A 73 -5.82 14.19 -2.85
C VAL A 73 -6.99 14.30 -3.83
N SER A 74 -6.79 13.97 -5.11
CA SER A 74 -7.88 14.01 -6.09
C SER A 74 -8.98 13.00 -5.78
N MET A 75 -8.63 11.77 -5.37
CA MET A 75 -9.59 10.77 -4.96
C MET A 75 -10.37 11.22 -3.72
N PHE A 76 -9.69 11.75 -2.72
CA PHE A 76 -10.30 12.25 -1.49
C PHE A 76 -11.28 13.40 -1.77
N LEU A 77 -10.87 14.38 -2.59
CA LEU A 77 -11.74 15.48 -2.99
C LEU A 77 -12.96 15.00 -3.79
N CYS A 78 -12.78 14.07 -4.73
CA CYS A 78 -13.89 13.46 -5.42
C CYS A 78 -14.86 12.78 -4.45
N GLY A 79 -14.34 12.06 -3.45
CA GLY A 79 -15.17 11.44 -2.41
C GLY A 79 -16.01 12.45 -1.64
N ILE A 80 -15.41 13.57 -1.20
CA ILE A 80 -16.13 14.67 -0.53
C ILE A 80 -17.17 15.33 -1.47
N MET A 81 -16.80 15.62 -2.71
CA MET A 81 -17.71 16.25 -3.67
C MET A 81 -18.91 15.37 -4.00
N MET A 82 -18.76 14.06 -3.93
CA MET A 82 -19.87 13.10 -4.10
C MET A 82 -20.68 12.92 -2.80
N GLY A 83 -20.34 13.63 -1.73
CA GLY A 83 -21.03 13.52 -0.44
C GLY A 83 -20.81 12.19 0.27
N GLY A 84 -19.63 11.58 0.09
CA GLY A 84 -19.28 10.32 0.75
C GLY A 84 -19.31 10.45 2.27
N ALA A 85 -19.87 9.46 2.96
CA ALA A 85 -19.85 9.40 4.42
C ALA A 85 -18.51 8.83 4.90
N MET A 86 -17.96 9.41 5.98
CA MET A 86 -16.82 8.85 6.68
C MET A 86 -17.28 7.79 7.67
N PHE A 87 -16.57 6.70 7.73
CA PHE A 87 -16.88 5.61 8.64
C PHE A 87 -16.65 6.01 10.10
N GLN A 88 -17.59 5.63 10.96
CA GLN A 88 -17.48 5.77 12.41
C GLN A 88 -17.55 4.39 13.05
N PRO A 89 -16.79 4.15 14.13
CA PRO A 89 -16.90 2.90 14.88
C PRO A 89 -18.31 2.74 15.42
N GLN A 90 -19.04 1.73 14.95
CA GLN A 90 -20.38 1.43 15.41
C GLN A 90 -20.44 0.01 15.97
N SER A 91 -21.24 -0.16 17.02
CA SER A 91 -21.56 -1.47 17.59
C SER A 91 -22.67 -2.10 16.78
N GLY A 92 -22.58 -3.38 16.48
CA GLY A 92 -23.57 -4.11 15.72
C GLY A 92 -23.20 -5.57 15.53
N ASP A 93 -23.71 -6.18 14.47
CA ASP A 93 -23.33 -7.53 14.06
C ASP A 93 -21.85 -7.59 13.66
N LEU A 94 -21.23 -8.77 13.74
CA LEU A 94 -19.81 -8.99 13.45
C LEU A 94 -19.40 -8.42 12.10
N LEU A 95 -20.21 -8.62 11.08
CA LEU A 95 -19.97 -8.10 9.73
C LEU A 95 -20.00 -6.56 9.71
N THR A 96 -20.98 -5.96 10.39
CA THR A 96 -21.12 -4.51 10.50
C THR A 96 -19.91 -3.91 11.22
N ILE A 97 -19.46 -4.50 12.31
CA ILE A 97 -18.26 -4.07 13.04
C ILE A 97 -17.04 -4.16 12.14
N LEU A 98 -16.86 -5.25 11.40
CA LEU A 98 -15.72 -5.45 10.51
C LEU A 98 -15.67 -4.40 9.39
N ILE A 99 -16.80 -4.13 8.75
CA ILE A 99 -16.90 -3.15 7.66
C ILE A 99 -16.66 -1.73 8.19
N ASN A 100 -17.31 -1.35 9.27
CA ASN A 100 -17.19 0.00 9.83
C ASN A 100 -15.79 0.25 10.39
N THR A 101 -15.19 -0.73 11.07
CA THR A 101 -13.82 -0.60 11.58
C THR A 101 -12.81 -0.54 10.43
N GLY A 102 -12.96 -1.39 9.42
CA GLY A 102 -12.09 -1.39 8.24
C GLY A 102 -12.19 -0.08 7.46
N GLY A 103 -13.41 0.44 7.26
CA GLY A 103 -13.65 1.73 6.63
C GLY A 103 -13.06 2.89 7.44
N PHE A 104 -13.29 2.91 8.75
CA PHE A 104 -12.71 3.91 9.66
C PHE A 104 -11.17 3.91 9.64
N VAL A 105 -10.56 2.74 9.67
CA VAL A 105 -9.10 2.62 9.53
C VAL A 105 -8.64 3.19 8.19
N GLY A 106 -9.35 2.88 7.09
CA GLY A 106 -9.08 3.46 5.78
C GLY A 106 -9.14 4.99 5.81
N ASP A 107 -10.19 5.56 6.38
CA ASP A 107 -10.35 7.03 6.48
C ASP A 107 -9.21 7.67 7.30
N VAL A 108 -8.83 7.09 8.45
CA VAL A 108 -7.74 7.57 9.31
C VAL A 108 -6.39 7.55 8.58
N PHE A 109 -6.16 6.57 7.70
CA PHE A 109 -4.94 6.52 6.89
C PHE A 109 -4.86 7.61 5.82
N SER A 110 -5.92 8.35 5.55
CA SER A 110 -5.86 9.58 4.75
C SER A 110 -5.08 10.72 5.43
N GLY A 111 -4.71 10.56 6.70
CA GLY A 111 -3.84 11.46 7.45
C GLY A 111 -4.44 12.86 7.64
N ILE A 112 -3.71 13.88 7.21
CA ILE A 112 -4.14 15.28 7.38
C ILE A 112 -5.47 15.58 6.68
N LEU A 113 -5.80 14.89 5.59
CA LEU A 113 -7.06 15.08 4.87
C LEU A 113 -8.26 14.69 5.74
N TYR A 114 -8.15 13.55 6.45
CA TYR A 114 -9.16 13.12 7.42
C TYR A 114 -9.27 14.11 8.58
N LEU A 115 -8.13 14.47 9.19
CA LEU A 115 -8.11 15.42 10.30
C LEU A 115 -8.70 16.78 9.93
N LEU A 116 -8.38 17.27 8.73
CA LEU A 116 -8.92 18.53 8.20
C LEU A 116 -10.44 18.44 8.00
N SER A 117 -10.93 17.34 7.46
CA SER A 117 -12.37 17.14 7.24
C SER A 117 -13.14 17.08 8.55
N VAL A 118 -12.60 16.39 9.58
CA VAL A 118 -13.18 16.36 10.92
C VAL A 118 -13.14 17.76 11.55
N TRP A 119 -12.03 18.48 11.40
CA TRP A 119 -11.89 19.85 11.94
C TRP A 119 -12.85 20.84 11.27
N LEU A 120 -13.09 20.70 9.96
CA LEU A 120 -14.06 21.49 9.22
C LEU A 120 -15.52 21.09 9.52
N GLY A 121 -15.74 20.07 10.36
CA GLY A 121 -17.07 19.59 10.71
C GLY A 121 -17.77 18.84 9.56
N TYR A 122 -17.00 18.27 8.65
CA TYR A 122 -17.58 17.46 7.56
C TYR A 122 -18.24 16.22 8.17
N ASN A 123 -19.56 16.20 8.10
CA ASN A 123 -20.38 15.08 8.56
C ASN A 123 -21.52 14.89 7.58
N GLN A 124 -21.41 13.88 6.75
CA GLN A 124 -22.48 13.47 5.84
C GLN A 124 -23.20 12.26 6.42
N PRO A 125 -24.53 12.29 6.48
CA PRO A 125 -25.29 11.11 6.86
C PRO A 125 -25.08 10.01 5.82
N ASP A 126 -25.04 8.77 6.28
CA ASP A 126 -25.05 7.61 5.38
C ASP A 126 -26.41 7.50 4.72
N VAL A 127 -26.55 8.11 3.57
CA VAL A 127 -27.80 8.14 2.79
C VAL A 127 -27.67 7.12 1.67
N ALA A 128 -28.61 6.19 1.60
CA ALA A 128 -28.67 5.23 0.51
C ALA A 128 -28.77 5.95 -0.84
N GLY A 129 -27.73 5.85 -1.64
CA GLY A 129 -27.69 6.46 -2.97
C GLY A 129 -26.40 6.15 -3.69
N HIS A 130 -26.49 5.75 -4.96
CA HIS A 130 -25.32 5.32 -5.73
C HIS A 130 -24.15 6.33 -5.70
N VAL A 131 -24.43 7.64 -5.73
CA VAL A 131 -23.39 8.67 -5.72
C VAL A 131 -22.69 8.73 -4.37
N HIS A 132 -23.43 8.69 -3.27
CA HIS A 132 -22.90 8.69 -1.91
C HIS A 132 -22.07 7.44 -1.62
N ASP A 133 -22.57 6.28 -2.06
CA ASP A 133 -21.85 5.00 -1.92
C ASP A 133 -20.49 5.03 -2.64
N TYR A 134 -20.43 5.62 -3.83
CA TYR A 134 -19.16 5.81 -4.54
C TYR A 134 -18.26 6.82 -3.82
N GLY A 135 -18.82 7.92 -3.33
CA GLY A 135 -18.10 8.92 -2.55
C GLY A 135 -17.40 8.30 -1.35
N THR A 136 -18.13 7.49 -0.57
CA THR A 136 -17.59 6.76 0.59
C THR A 136 -16.45 5.81 0.19
N LYS A 137 -16.61 5.07 -0.91
CA LYS A 137 -15.56 4.19 -1.43
C LYS A 137 -14.32 4.96 -1.88
N PHE A 138 -14.49 6.14 -2.48
CA PHE A 138 -13.37 7.01 -2.85
C PHE A 138 -12.59 7.49 -1.62
N LEU A 139 -13.26 7.87 -0.54
CA LEU A 139 -12.60 8.28 0.71
C LEU A 139 -11.74 7.16 1.30
N VAL A 140 -12.33 5.98 1.50
CA VAL A 140 -11.62 4.81 2.03
C VAL A 140 -10.46 4.40 1.11
N THR A 141 -10.68 4.40 -0.21
CA THR A 141 -9.63 4.01 -1.17
C THR A 141 -8.48 5.00 -1.15
N ALA A 142 -8.74 6.31 -0.98
CA ALA A 142 -7.69 7.31 -0.83
C ALA A 142 -6.80 7.01 0.37
N GLY A 143 -7.39 6.65 1.52
CA GLY A 143 -6.62 6.27 2.70
C GLY A 143 -5.85 4.96 2.54
N LEU A 144 -6.45 3.95 1.92
CA LEU A 144 -5.75 2.69 1.64
C LEU A 144 -4.60 2.90 0.65
N LEU A 145 -4.75 3.78 -0.33
CA LEU A 145 -3.66 4.15 -1.25
C LEU A 145 -2.53 4.87 -0.50
N ASN A 146 -2.86 5.73 0.48
CA ASN A 146 -1.85 6.35 1.34
C ASN A 146 -1.14 5.33 2.21
N LEU A 147 -1.85 4.34 2.76
CA LEU A 147 -1.23 3.22 3.49
C LEU A 147 -0.22 2.47 2.61
N LEU A 148 -0.58 2.16 1.36
CA LEU A 148 0.34 1.53 0.41
C LEU A 148 1.56 2.41 0.13
N ALA A 149 1.37 3.72 -0.03
CA ALA A 149 2.46 4.68 -0.20
C ALA A 149 3.39 4.72 1.02
N MET A 150 2.85 4.59 2.24
CA MET A 150 3.64 4.50 3.48
C MET A 150 4.47 3.22 3.54
N VAL A 151 3.88 2.08 3.15
CA VAL A 151 4.59 0.79 3.09
C VAL A 151 5.72 0.84 2.05
N ASP A 152 5.47 1.41 0.87
CA ASP A 152 6.51 1.59 -0.15
C ASP A 152 7.64 2.53 0.35
N ALA A 153 7.29 3.63 1.00
CA ALA A 153 8.27 4.53 1.61
C ALA A 153 9.10 3.83 2.72
N PHE A 154 8.45 2.96 3.52
CA PHE A 154 9.14 2.14 4.50
C PHE A 154 10.15 1.19 3.85
N GLU A 155 9.78 0.47 2.79
CA GLU A 155 10.67 -0.45 2.08
C GLU A 155 11.89 0.26 1.49
N ILE A 156 11.69 1.47 0.95
CA ILE A 156 12.77 2.31 0.43
C ILE A 156 13.67 2.80 1.57
N ALA A 157 13.10 3.31 2.66
CA ALA A 157 13.86 3.76 3.82
C ALA A 157 14.63 2.61 4.50
N ALA A 158 14.09 1.40 4.45
CA ALA A 158 14.71 0.17 4.93
C ALA A 158 15.82 -0.35 3.99
N GLY A 159 16.03 0.27 2.82
CA GLY A 159 17.00 -0.17 1.82
C GLY A 159 16.67 -1.54 1.21
N ARG A 160 15.38 -1.91 1.20
CA ARG A 160 14.89 -3.15 0.59
C ARG A 160 14.51 -2.97 -0.87
N LYS A 161 14.30 -1.72 -1.28
CA LYS A 161 13.83 -1.34 -2.61
C LYS A 161 14.53 -0.07 -3.08
N ASP A 162 14.91 -0.03 -4.35
CA ASP A 162 15.55 1.13 -5.01
C ASP A 162 14.50 2.08 -5.61
#